data_b6640a4b84200e9f66a51fab3beadcf7
#
_entry.id   b6640a4b84200e9f66a51fab3beadcf7
#
_cell.length_a   1.000
_cell.length_b   1.000
_cell.length_c   1.000
_cell.angle_alpha   90.00
_cell.angle_beta   90.00
_cell.angle_gamma   90.00
#
_symmetry.space_group_name_H-M   'P 1'
#
loop_
_entity.id
_entity.type
_entity.pdbx_description
1 polymer ?
#
loop_
_entity_poly.entity_id
_entity_poly.type
_entity_poly.pdbx_seq_one_letter_code
_entity_poly.pdbx_strand_id
1 'polypeptide(L)'
;MKIELIIYVYLFICTGMIAFNIISVFVYHRRDIKTTRISRGFEETIKTELSNIKNGESVSENHLNYMTAALQREANMIAFNKVMDRICEADSQTVKEYLISLESVFVTVSEKYLRKDEIAAAYFPYIIGRYGILSEEPPEQIVRMLFVLLDQPSIYSRENAMQALYTTGNTEYVVKALKNIDRGNHFYHSKLISDGLLRF
;
A
#
# COMPACT_ATOMS: atom_id res chain seq x y z
N MET A 1 42.93 -36.50 2.01
CA MET A 1 43.02 -35.03 2.18
C MET A 1 42.06 -34.23 1.30
N LYS A 2 41.97 -34.45 -0.03
CA LYS A 2 41.00 -33.69 -0.87
C LYS A 2 39.53 -34.00 -0.62
N ILE A 3 39.15 -35.27 -0.36
CA ILE A 3 37.78 -35.70 -0.13
C ILE A 3 37.28 -35.20 1.24
N GLU A 4 38.10 -35.30 2.26
CA GLU A 4 37.76 -34.79 3.62
C GLU A 4 37.48 -33.29 3.60
N LEU A 5 38.27 -32.50 2.86
CA LEU A 5 38.08 -31.08 2.71
C LEU A 5 36.72 -30.77 2.05
N ILE A 6 36.36 -31.53 1.02
CA ILE A 6 35.05 -31.36 0.34
C ILE A 6 33.90 -31.65 1.31
N ILE A 7 34.02 -32.70 2.12
CA ILE A 7 32.99 -33.05 3.12
C ILE A 7 32.83 -31.93 4.16
N TYR A 8 33.95 -31.37 4.67
CA TYR A 8 33.87 -30.27 5.64
C TYR A 8 33.24 -29.01 5.05
N VAL A 9 33.62 -28.65 3.79
CA VAL A 9 33.01 -27.51 3.10
C VAL A 9 31.51 -27.72 2.91
N TYR A 10 31.08 -28.91 2.50
CA TYR A 10 29.69 -29.23 2.34
C TYR A 10 28.89 -29.15 3.66
N LEU A 11 29.49 -29.72 4.73
CA LEU A 11 28.89 -29.67 6.07
C LEU A 11 28.74 -28.22 6.57
N PHE A 12 29.75 -27.38 6.33
CA PHE A 12 29.71 -25.96 6.66
C PHE A 12 28.60 -25.22 5.93
N ILE A 13 28.43 -25.45 4.62
CA ILE A 13 27.35 -24.87 3.81
C ILE A 13 25.99 -25.31 4.32
N CYS A 14 25.78 -26.61 4.56
CA CYS A 14 24.53 -27.13 5.08
C CYS A 14 24.17 -26.54 6.45
N THR A 15 25.15 -26.44 7.35
CA THR A 15 24.95 -25.83 8.68
C THR A 15 24.61 -24.35 8.56
N GLY A 16 25.26 -23.62 7.65
CA GLY A 16 24.97 -22.22 7.37
C GLY A 16 23.54 -22.02 6.82
N MET A 17 23.10 -22.88 5.90
CA MET A 17 21.73 -22.85 5.37
C MET A 17 20.68 -23.12 6.48
N ILE A 18 20.93 -24.10 7.36
CA ILE A 18 20.01 -24.41 8.47
C ILE A 18 19.95 -23.21 9.43
N ALA A 19 21.08 -22.65 9.80
CA ALA A 19 21.14 -21.47 10.67
C ALA A 19 20.40 -20.27 10.06
N PHE A 20 20.61 -20.01 8.79
CA PHE A 20 19.90 -18.95 8.05
C PHE A 20 18.40 -19.16 8.05
N ASN A 21 17.93 -20.39 7.80
CA ASN A 21 16.50 -20.69 7.81
C ASN A 21 15.88 -20.48 9.21
N ILE A 22 16.56 -20.94 10.27
CA ILE A 22 16.08 -20.74 11.64
C ILE A 22 15.99 -19.25 11.98
N ILE A 23 17.03 -18.46 11.65
CA ILE A 23 17.04 -17.01 11.88
C ILE A 23 15.91 -16.34 11.09
N SER A 24 15.74 -16.70 9.81
CA SER A 24 14.70 -16.16 8.96
C SER A 24 13.31 -16.42 9.52
N VAL A 25 12.99 -17.66 9.92
CA VAL A 25 11.71 -18.02 10.54
C VAL A 25 11.47 -17.19 11.81
N PHE A 26 12.49 -17.02 12.64
CA PHE A 26 12.37 -16.25 13.87
C PHE A 26 12.13 -14.75 13.62
N VAL A 27 12.81 -14.16 12.63
CA VAL A 27 12.61 -12.77 12.23
C VAL A 27 11.20 -12.57 11.65
N TYR A 28 10.75 -13.47 10.76
CA TYR A 28 9.39 -13.42 10.20
C TYR A 28 8.33 -13.55 11.29
N HIS A 29 8.48 -14.48 12.21
CA HIS A 29 7.53 -14.68 13.31
C HIS A 29 7.42 -13.43 14.21
N ARG A 30 8.55 -12.81 14.56
CA ARG A 30 8.55 -11.56 15.33
C ARG A 30 7.87 -10.40 14.56
N ARG A 31 8.09 -10.29 13.26
CA ARG A 31 7.43 -9.27 12.42
C ARG A 31 5.94 -9.51 12.36
N ASP A 32 5.50 -10.76 12.23
CA ASP A 32 4.09 -11.10 12.15
C ASP A 32 3.36 -10.84 13.48
N ILE A 33 3.93 -11.21 14.63
CA ILE A 33 3.37 -10.88 15.95
C ILE A 33 3.22 -9.37 16.11
N LYS A 34 4.24 -8.58 15.74
CA LYS A 34 4.19 -7.13 15.83
C LYS A 34 3.09 -6.56 14.94
N THR A 35 3.01 -7.01 13.68
CA THR A 35 1.98 -6.59 12.73
C THR A 35 0.58 -6.95 13.22
N THR A 36 0.40 -8.16 13.75
CA THR A 36 -0.88 -8.62 14.31
C THR A 36 -1.32 -7.76 15.49
N ARG A 37 -0.38 -7.37 16.38
CA ARG A 37 -0.69 -6.48 17.51
C ARG A 37 -1.14 -5.10 17.03
N ILE A 38 -0.45 -4.53 16.04
CA ILE A 38 -0.80 -3.24 15.45
C ILE A 38 -2.16 -3.34 14.75
N SER A 39 -2.39 -4.44 14.01
CA SER A 39 -3.66 -4.68 13.32
C SER A 39 -4.86 -4.72 14.27
N ARG A 40 -4.72 -5.33 15.46
CA ARG A 40 -5.80 -5.32 16.45
C ARG A 40 -6.14 -3.91 16.92
N GLY A 41 -5.14 -3.07 17.21
CA GLY A 41 -5.36 -1.68 17.56
C GLY A 41 -6.09 -0.89 16.48
N PHE A 42 -5.69 -1.07 15.20
CA PHE A 42 -6.41 -0.46 14.08
C PHE A 42 -7.83 -0.99 13.95
N GLU A 43 -8.04 -2.31 14.07
CA GLU A 43 -9.35 -2.93 13.93
C GLU A 43 -10.35 -2.39 14.95
N GLU A 44 -9.95 -2.23 16.21
CA GLU A 44 -10.78 -1.67 17.27
C GLU A 44 -11.16 -0.22 16.98
N THR A 45 -10.19 0.63 16.65
CA THR A 45 -10.45 2.05 16.37
C THR A 45 -11.27 2.25 15.10
N ILE A 46 -11.00 1.50 14.04
CA ILE A 46 -11.75 1.58 12.78
C ILE A 46 -13.20 1.10 12.98
N LYS A 47 -13.43 0.00 13.71
CA LYS A 47 -14.78 -0.49 14.01
C LYS A 47 -15.59 0.54 14.81
N THR A 48 -14.97 1.28 15.71
CA THR A 48 -15.63 2.37 16.43
C THR A 48 -16.08 3.46 15.47
N GLU A 49 -15.20 3.93 14.57
CA GLU A 49 -15.57 4.96 13.59
C GLU A 49 -16.62 4.48 12.58
N LEU A 50 -16.56 3.22 12.14
CA LEU A 50 -17.60 2.64 11.30
C LEU A 50 -18.97 2.60 12.01
N SER A 51 -18.99 2.36 13.32
CA SER A 51 -20.21 2.44 14.12
C SER A 51 -20.74 3.89 14.20
N ASN A 52 -19.86 4.87 14.36
CA ASN A 52 -20.22 6.28 14.37
C ASN A 52 -20.83 6.70 13.02
N ILE A 53 -20.22 6.30 11.90
CA ILE A 53 -20.76 6.56 10.55
C ILE A 53 -22.14 5.94 10.38
N LYS A 54 -22.37 4.70 10.83
CA LYS A 54 -23.69 4.05 10.81
C LYS A 54 -24.75 4.81 11.59
N ASN A 55 -24.34 5.51 12.65
CA ASN A 55 -25.22 6.37 13.45
C ASN A 55 -25.41 7.78 12.85
N GLY A 56 -24.84 8.05 11.66
CA GLY A 56 -24.92 9.34 10.98
C GLY A 56 -23.90 10.38 11.46
N GLU A 57 -22.87 9.95 12.20
CA GLU A 57 -21.79 10.81 12.66
C GLU A 57 -20.63 10.82 11.65
N SER A 58 -19.86 11.90 11.60
CA SER A 58 -18.63 11.96 10.82
C SER A 58 -17.47 11.29 11.58
N VAL A 59 -16.44 10.85 10.84
CA VAL A 59 -15.19 10.36 11.44
C VAL A 59 -14.58 11.43 12.33
N SER A 60 -14.15 11.03 13.53
CA SER A 60 -13.62 11.95 14.52
C SER A 60 -12.27 12.54 14.11
N GLU A 61 -12.04 13.81 14.38
CA GLU A 61 -10.76 14.49 14.11
C GLU A 61 -9.60 13.81 14.87
N ASN A 62 -9.86 13.34 16.07
CA ASN A 62 -8.87 12.59 16.86
C ASN A 62 -8.43 11.31 16.14
N HIS A 63 -9.36 10.61 15.49
CA HIS A 63 -9.04 9.43 14.70
C HIS A 63 -8.23 9.79 13.46
N LEU A 64 -8.59 10.84 12.73
CA LEU A 64 -7.82 11.30 11.55
C LEU A 64 -6.38 11.68 11.94
N ASN A 65 -6.20 12.40 13.05
CA ASN A 65 -4.89 12.74 13.58
C ASN A 65 -4.08 11.50 13.99
N TYR A 66 -4.72 10.53 14.65
CA TYR A 66 -4.11 9.24 14.99
C TYR A 66 -3.68 8.50 13.73
N MET A 67 -4.55 8.38 12.72
CA MET A 67 -4.23 7.71 11.45
C MET A 67 -3.11 8.41 10.70
N THR A 68 -3.09 9.75 10.68
CA THR A 68 -2.01 10.54 10.08
C THR A 68 -0.66 10.23 10.72
N ALA A 69 -0.59 10.18 12.04
CA ALA A 69 0.65 9.84 12.75
C ALA A 69 1.06 8.38 12.56
N ALA A 70 0.09 7.48 12.57
CA ALA A 70 0.32 6.03 12.48
C ALA A 70 0.77 5.60 11.08
N LEU A 71 0.06 6.02 10.03
CA LEU A 71 0.30 5.57 8.64
C LEU A 71 1.60 6.09 8.02
N GLN A 72 2.29 7.01 8.67
CA GLN A 72 3.65 7.39 8.28
C GLN A 72 4.67 6.25 8.36
N ARG A 73 4.37 5.19 9.12
CA ARG A 73 5.25 4.02 9.27
C ARG A 73 4.78 2.90 8.35
N GLU A 74 5.68 2.35 7.56
CA GLU A 74 5.39 1.25 6.64
C GLU A 74 4.75 0.04 7.33
N ALA A 75 5.27 -0.38 8.48
CA ALA A 75 4.69 -1.50 9.25
C ALA A 75 3.23 -1.26 9.64
N ASN A 76 2.86 -0.01 9.90
CA ASN A 76 1.49 0.37 10.22
C ASN A 76 0.62 0.40 8.96
N MET A 77 1.15 0.85 7.82
CA MET A 77 0.45 0.79 6.54
C MET A 77 0.15 -0.66 6.14
N ILE A 78 1.10 -1.58 6.35
CA ILE A 78 0.90 -3.02 6.14
C ILE A 78 -0.19 -3.57 7.09
N ALA A 79 -0.17 -3.15 8.36
CA ALA A 79 -1.18 -3.55 9.33
C ALA A 79 -2.57 -3.00 8.98
N PHE A 80 -2.64 -1.76 8.53
CA PHE A 80 -3.87 -1.14 8.02
C PHE A 80 -4.43 -1.93 6.83
N ASN A 81 -3.60 -2.27 5.83
CA ASN A 81 -4.01 -3.11 4.70
C ASN A 81 -4.62 -4.43 5.17
N LYS A 82 -3.98 -5.16 6.10
CA LYS A 82 -4.50 -6.42 6.65
C LYS A 82 -5.86 -6.25 7.35
N VAL A 83 -6.10 -5.11 7.97
CA VAL A 83 -7.39 -4.81 8.62
C VAL A 83 -8.44 -4.49 7.58
N MET A 84 -8.11 -3.62 6.61
CA MET A 84 -9.05 -3.24 5.56
C MET A 84 -9.46 -4.41 4.67
N ASP A 85 -8.56 -5.35 4.37
CA ASP A 85 -8.88 -6.58 3.65
C ASP A 85 -10.03 -7.36 4.32
N ARG A 86 -10.04 -7.44 5.65
CA ARG A 86 -11.09 -8.13 6.41
C ARG A 86 -12.38 -7.34 6.54
N ILE A 87 -12.26 -6.01 6.67
CA ILE A 87 -13.41 -5.13 6.87
C ILE A 87 -14.17 -4.89 5.57
N CYS A 88 -13.48 -4.74 4.44
CA CYS A 88 -14.08 -4.52 3.13
C CYS A 88 -14.95 -5.70 2.65
N GLU A 89 -14.74 -6.90 3.17
CA GLU A 89 -15.58 -8.07 2.89
C GLU A 89 -16.96 -8.00 3.56
N ALA A 90 -17.10 -7.22 4.64
CA ALA A 90 -18.29 -7.28 5.51
C ALA A 90 -19.35 -6.19 5.24
N ASP A 91 -18.98 -4.96 4.82
CA ASP A 91 -19.91 -3.84 4.66
C ASP A 91 -19.34 -2.80 3.69
N SER A 92 -19.90 -2.73 2.48
CA SER A 92 -19.28 -1.95 1.39
C SER A 92 -19.53 -0.44 1.47
N GLN A 93 -20.72 0.02 1.89
CA GLN A 93 -21.08 1.45 1.83
C GLN A 93 -20.43 2.25 2.97
N THR A 94 -20.62 1.82 4.22
CA THR A 94 -20.03 2.48 5.39
C THR A 94 -18.49 2.50 5.33
N VAL A 95 -17.91 1.41 4.82
CA VAL A 95 -16.46 1.32 4.61
C VAL A 95 -15.99 2.31 3.54
N LYS A 96 -16.76 2.48 2.46
CA LYS A 96 -16.44 3.47 1.42
C LYS A 96 -16.48 4.90 1.97
N GLU A 97 -17.48 5.25 2.76
CA GLU A 97 -17.56 6.55 3.43
C GLU A 97 -16.38 6.80 4.38
N TYR A 98 -16.01 5.78 5.16
CA TYR A 98 -14.82 5.83 6.01
C TYR A 98 -13.54 6.05 5.20
N LEU A 99 -13.34 5.31 4.10
CA LEU A 99 -12.14 5.43 3.25
C LEU A 99 -12.02 6.81 2.61
N ILE A 100 -13.13 7.37 2.14
CA ILE A 100 -13.16 8.75 1.59
C ILE A 100 -12.78 9.76 2.69
N SER A 101 -13.23 9.57 3.94
CA SER A 101 -12.86 10.46 5.04
C SER A 101 -11.36 10.44 5.35
N LEU A 102 -10.64 9.38 5.00
CA LEU A 102 -9.18 9.28 5.14
C LEU A 102 -8.40 10.00 4.04
N GLU A 103 -9.04 10.56 3.01
CA GLU A 103 -8.34 11.24 1.91
C GLU A 103 -7.34 12.29 2.43
N SER A 104 -7.74 13.13 3.38
CA SER A 104 -6.88 14.15 4.01
C SER A 104 -5.67 13.55 4.74
N VAL A 105 -5.85 12.38 5.35
CA VAL A 105 -4.75 11.62 5.98
C VAL A 105 -3.74 11.18 4.92
N PHE A 106 -4.23 10.61 3.80
CA PHE A 106 -3.36 10.17 2.72
C PHE A 106 -2.66 11.33 2.03
N VAL A 107 -3.28 12.51 1.90
CA VAL A 107 -2.61 13.73 1.44
C VAL A 107 -1.39 14.05 2.31
N THR A 108 -1.59 14.12 3.63
CA THR A 108 -0.52 14.47 4.56
C THR A 108 0.62 13.44 4.58
N VAL A 109 0.29 12.16 4.41
CA VAL A 109 1.26 11.06 4.44
C VAL A 109 2.02 10.93 3.11
N SER A 110 1.45 11.39 2.00
CA SER A 110 1.97 11.22 0.64
C SER A 110 3.42 11.69 0.46
N GLU A 111 3.76 12.88 0.93
CA GLU A 111 5.11 13.44 0.79
C GLU A 111 6.19 12.60 1.47
N LYS A 112 5.83 11.96 2.59
CA LYS A 112 6.76 11.11 3.31
C LYS A 112 7.05 9.83 2.56
N TYR A 113 6.04 9.28 1.85
CA TYR A 113 6.22 8.07 1.07
C TYR A 113 7.03 8.30 -0.21
N LEU A 114 6.96 9.47 -0.84
CA LEU A 114 7.85 9.84 -1.95
C LEU A 114 9.33 9.82 -1.60
N ARG A 115 9.67 9.99 -0.33
CA ARG A 115 11.06 10.02 0.14
C ARG A 115 11.56 8.66 0.67
N LYS A 116 10.71 7.63 0.64
CA LYS A 116 11.09 6.27 1.06
C LYS A 116 11.76 5.51 -0.07
N ASP A 117 12.26 4.31 0.27
CA ASP A 117 12.75 3.37 -0.74
C ASP A 117 11.65 2.98 -1.74
N GLU A 118 12.05 2.42 -2.87
CA GLU A 118 11.16 2.10 -3.99
C GLU A 118 9.99 1.19 -3.61
N ILE A 119 10.21 0.24 -2.69
CA ILE A 119 9.18 -0.73 -2.28
C ILE A 119 8.12 -0.04 -1.42
N ALA A 120 8.55 0.74 -0.44
CA ALA A 120 7.64 1.47 0.43
C ALA A 120 6.91 2.57 -0.34
N ALA A 121 7.59 3.26 -1.27
CA ALA A 121 6.98 4.26 -2.15
C ALA A 121 5.91 3.64 -3.05
N ALA A 122 6.15 2.43 -3.61
CA ALA A 122 5.19 1.71 -4.44
C ALA A 122 3.98 1.18 -3.64
N TYR A 123 4.16 0.88 -2.37
CA TYR A 123 3.08 0.35 -1.53
C TYR A 123 1.99 1.38 -1.21
N PHE A 124 2.34 2.65 -1.17
CA PHE A 124 1.39 3.73 -0.89
C PHE A 124 0.30 3.86 -1.98
N PRO A 125 0.62 4.03 -3.28
CA PRO A 125 -0.38 4.07 -4.33
C PRO A 125 -1.12 2.73 -4.49
N TYR A 126 -0.51 1.59 -4.14
CA TYR A 126 -1.20 0.31 -4.08
C TYR A 126 -2.40 0.35 -3.13
N ILE A 127 -2.22 0.89 -1.90
CA ILE A 127 -3.32 1.02 -0.93
C ILE A 127 -4.41 1.95 -1.46
N ILE A 128 -4.03 3.07 -2.04
CA ILE A 128 -4.98 4.03 -2.64
C ILE A 128 -5.82 3.34 -3.72
N GLY A 129 -5.19 2.69 -4.67
CA GLY A 129 -5.86 2.02 -5.78
C GLY A 129 -6.69 0.81 -5.35
N ARG A 130 -6.20 0.05 -4.34
CA ARG A 130 -6.90 -1.15 -3.86
C ARG A 130 -8.25 -0.82 -3.20
N TYR A 131 -8.30 0.26 -2.44
CA TYR A 131 -9.47 0.60 -1.64
C TYR A 131 -10.28 1.79 -2.19
N GLY A 132 -9.86 2.41 -3.27
CA GLY A 132 -10.57 3.57 -3.85
C GLY A 132 -10.69 4.71 -2.86
N ILE A 133 -9.58 5.10 -2.22
CA ILE A 133 -9.55 6.12 -1.15
C ILE A 133 -9.80 7.53 -1.70
N LEU A 134 -9.47 7.76 -2.98
CA LEU A 134 -9.56 9.07 -3.59
C LEU A 134 -10.97 9.32 -4.13
N SER A 135 -11.42 10.56 -3.99
CA SER A 135 -12.62 11.10 -4.66
C SER A 135 -12.40 11.26 -6.16
N GLU A 136 -13.46 11.59 -6.91
CA GLU A 136 -13.37 11.91 -8.36
C GLU A 136 -12.51 13.16 -8.62
N GLU A 137 -12.48 14.07 -7.66
CA GLU A 137 -11.64 15.27 -7.68
C GLU A 137 -10.63 15.24 -6.52
N PRO A 138 -9.62 14.37 -6.61
CA PRO A 138 -8.65 14.21 -5.54
C PRO A 138 -7.75 15.45 -5.40
N PRO A 139 -7.22 15.73 -4.20
CA PRO A 139 -6.31 16.83 -3.95
C PRO A 139 -5.09 16.81 -4.89
N GLU A 140 -4.75 17.96 -5.45
CA GLU A 140 -3.66 18.12 -6.44
C GLU A 140 -2.33 17.53 -5.96
N GLN A 141 -2.06 17.59 -4.67
CA GLN A 141 -0.84 17.05 -4.06
C GLN A 141 -0.71 15.54 -4.28
N ILE A 142 -1.79 14.76 -4.09
CA ILE A 142 -1.78 13.31 -4.35
C ILE A 142 -1.66 13.03 -5.84
N VAL A 143 -2.41 13.77 -6.68
CA VAL A 143 -2.34 13.63 -8.13
C VAL A 143 -0.91 13.84 -8.62
N ARG A 144 -0.26 14.92 -8.17
CA ARG A 144 1.15 15.21 -8.49
C ARG A 144 2.08 14.09 -8.07
N MET A 145 1.88 13.54 -6.86
CA MET A 145 2.64 12.40 -6.39
C MET A 145 2.47 11.17 -7.29
N LEU A 146 1.23 10.84 -7.68
CA LEU A 146 0.97 9.69 -8.55
C LEU A 146 1.66 9.87 -9.92
N PHE A 147 1.65 11.09 -10.49
CA PHE A 147 2.39 11.38 -11.72
C PHE A 147 3.90 11.26 -11.56
N VAL A 148 4.47 11.67 -10.42
CA VAL A 148 5.90 11.44 -10.13
C VAL A 148 6.21 9.94 -10.06
N LEU A 149 5.31 9.13 -9.48
CA LEU A 149 5.50 7.68 -9.40
C LEU A 149 5.36 6.96 -10.75
N LEU A 150 4.61 7.52 -11.72
CA LEU A 150 4.55 7.00 -13.09
C LEU A 150 5.91 7.08 -13.82
N ASP A 151 6.77 8.00 -13.44
CA ASP A 151 8.09 8.18 -14.07
C ASP A 151 9.23 7.47 -13.30
N GLN A 152 8.92 6.75 -12.23
CA GLN A 152 9.94 6.03 -11.46
C GLN A 152 10.45 4.77 -12.19
N PRO A 153 11.73 4.36 -11.97
CA PRO A 153 12.28 3.13 -12.54
C PRO A 153 11.51 1.87 -12.12
N SER A 154 10.99 1.85 -10.90
CA SER A 154 10.24 0.71 -10.35
C SER A 154 8.94 0.45 -11.10
N ILE A 155 8.80 -0.74 -11.69
CA ILE A 155 7.56 -1.16 -12.34
C ILE A 155 6.37 -1.16 -11.36
N TYR A 156 6.60 -1.56 -10.11
CA TYR A 156 5.56 -1.59 -9.08
C TYR A 156 5.03 -0.20 -8.75
N SER A 157 5.92 0.81 -8.68
CA SER A 157 5.51 2.20 -8.44
C SER A 157 4.61 2.70 -9.56
N ARG A 158 5.00 2.44 -10.81
CA ARG A 158 4.25 2.88 -11.99
C ARG A 158 2.90 2.20 -12.11
N GLU A 159 2.85 0.87 -11.96
CA GLU A 159 1.61 0.10 -12.07
C GLU A 159 0.62 0.46 -10.97
N ASN A 160 1.08 0.60 -9.73
CA ASN A 160 0.23 0.97 -8.60
C ASN A 160 -0.25 2.43 -8.71
N ALA A 161 0.58 3.35 -9.21
CA ALA A 161 0.16 4.73 -9.45
C ALA A 161 -0.91 4.80 -10.54
N MET A 162 -0.75 4.05 -11.63
CA MET A 162 -1.76 3.97 -12.69
C MET A 162 -3.08 3.38 -12.18
N GLN A 163 -3.01 2.30 -11.39
CA GLN A 163 -4.18 1.71 -10.76
C GLN A 163 -4.91 2.70 -9.84
N ALA A 164 -4.16 3.48 -9.06
CA ALA A 164 -4.74 4.52 -8.20
C ALA A 164 -5.44 5.61 -9.01
N LEU A 165 -4.89 6.01 -10.16
CA LEU A 165 -5.54 6.97 -11.06
C LEU A 165 -6.83 6.41 -11.68
N TYR A 166 -6.87 5.15 -12.07
CA TYR A 166 -8.10 4.52 -12.56
C TYR A 166 -9.22 4.56 -11.51
N THR A 167 -8.91 4.33 -10.24
CA THR A 167 -9.93 4.31 -9.18
C THR A 167 -10.54 5.68 -8.85
N THR A 168 -9.95 6.78 -9.32
CA THR A 168 -10.57 8.11 -9.18
C THR A 168 -11.80 8.29 -10.05
N GLY A 169 -11.95 7.50 -11.13
CA GLY A 169 -13.00 7.71 -12.14
C GLY A 169 -12.80 8.97 -12.99
N ASN A 170 -11.73 9.74 -12.78
CA ASN A 170 -11.49 10.99 -13.48
C ASN A 170 -10.81 10.78 -14.83
N THR A 171 -11.58 10.95 -15.92
CA THR A 171 -11.12 10.74 -17.29
C THR A 171 -9.91 11.60 -17.66
N GLU A 172 -9.85 12.85 -17.20
CA GLU A 172 -8.76 13.77 -17.51
C GLU A 172 -7.43 13.24 -16.97
N TYR A 173 -7.41 12.78 -15.71
CA TYR A 173 -6.20 12.21 -15.10
C TYR A 173 -5.74 10.94 -15.80
N VAL A 174 -6.69 10.06 -16.15
CA VAL A 174 -6.38 8.81 -16.87
C VAL A 174 -5.81 9.10 -18.26
N VAL A 175 -6.43 10.00 -19.04
CA VAL A 175 -5.92 10.39 -20.36
C VAL A 175 -4.54 11.04 -20.25
N LYS A 176 -4.33 11.91 -19.27
CA LYS A 176 -3.03 12.55 -19.02
C LYS A 176 -1.97 11.51 -18.66
N ALA A 177 -2.31 10.52 -17.82
CA ALA A 177 -1.40 9.44 -17.47
C ALA A 177 -1.04 8.57 -18.68
N LEU A 178 -2.01 8.20 -19.53
CA LEU A 178 -1.76 7.45 -20.76
C LEU A 178 -0.86 8.21 -21.75
N LYS A 179 -1.06 9.53 -21.89
CA LYS A 179 -0.16 10.38 -22.69
C LYS A 179 1.25 10.46 -22.11
N ASN A 180 1.39 10.45 -20.78
CA ASN A 180 2.69 10.39 -20.12
C ASN A 180 3.39 9.07 -20.40
N ILE A 181 2.67 7.96 -20.31
CA ILE A 181 3.16 6.62 -20.65
C ILE A 181 3.63 6.54 -22.11
N ASP A 182 2.84 7.05 -23.05
CA ASP A 182 3.16 7.03 -24.49
C ASP A 182 4.42 7.83 -24.84
N ARG A 183 4.67 8.91 -24.11
CA ARG A 183 5.86 9.76 -24.27
C ARG A 183 7.08 9.30 -23.50
N GLY A 184 6.86 8.45 -22.49
CA GLY A 184 7.91 7.98 -21.60
C GLY A 184 8.76 6.86 -22.20
N ASN A 185 9.94 6.64 -21.60
CA ASN A 185 10.86 5.58 -22.01
C ASN A 185 10.68 4.30 -21.21
N HIS A 186 9.67 4.22 -20.33
CA HIS A 186 9.45 3.08 -19.47
C HIS A 186 8.46 2.08 -20.08
N PHE A 187 8.79 0.81 -19.99
CA PHE A 187 7.87 -0.25 -20.39
C PHE A 187 6.70 -0.37 -19.41
N TYR A 188 5.50 -0.47 -19.97
CA TYR A 188 4.27 -0.81 -19.25
C TYR A 188 3.66 -2.07 -19.83
N HIS A 189 3.16 -2.94 -18.98
CA HIS A 189 2.50 -4.14 -19.46
C HIS A 189 1.15 -3.79 -20.09
N SER A 190 0.92 -4.21 -21.34
CA SER A 190 -0.32 -3.90 -22.08
C SER A 190 -1.59 -4.33 -21.32
N LYS A 191 -1.52 -5.44 -20.58
CA LYS A 191 -2.61 -5.93 -19.75
C LYS A 191 -3.00 -4.96 -18.64
N LEU A 192 -2.04 -4.25 -18.02
CA LEU A 192 -2.35 -3.22 -17.01
C LEU A 192 -3.22 -2.11 -17.61
N ILE A 193 -2.90 -1.68 -18.82
CA ILE A 193 -3.63 -0.62 -19.51
C ILE A 193 -5.02 -1.11 -19.91
N SER A 194 -5.12 -2.29 -20.54
CA SER A 194 -6.41 -2.84 -20.98
C SER A 194 -7.34 -3.18 -19.82
N ASP A 195 -6.85 -3.86 -18.79
CA ASP A 195 -7.66 -4.25 -17.64
C ASP A 195 -8.08 -3.02 -16.81
N GLY A 196 -7.22 -1.99 -16.74
CA GLY A 196 -7.52 -0.72 -16.09
C GLY A 196 -8.64 0.04 -16.81
N LEU A 197 -8.57 0.15 -18.14
CA LEU A 197 -9.59 0.80 -18.95
C LEU A 197 -10.93 0.05 -18.95
N LEU A 198 -10.93 -1.27 -18.78
CA LEU A 198 -12.17 -2.06 -18.68
C LEU A 198 -12.87 -1.90 -17.32
N ARG A 199 -12.15 -1.46 -16.29
CA ARG A 199 -12.69 -1.22 -14.94
C ARG A 199 -13.05 0.24 -14.68
N PHE A 200 -12.54 1.11 -15.54
CA PHE A 200 -12.78 2.55 -15.52
C PHE A 200 -14.13 2.89 -16.16
#